data_1230eea3959cb15c5aef6400694342a4
#
_entry.id   1230eea3959cb15c5aef6400694342a4
#
_cell.length_a   1.000
_cell.length_b   1.000
_cell.length_c   1.000
_cell.angle_alpha   90.00
_cell.angle_beta   90.00
_cell.angle_gamma   90.00
#
_symmetry.space_group_name_H-M   'P 1'
#
loop_
_entity.id
_entity.type
_entity.pdbx_description
1 polymer ?
#
loop_
_entity_poly.entity_id
_entity_poly.type
_entity_poly.pdbx_seq_one_letter_code
_entity_poly.pdbx_strand_id
1 'polypeptide(L)'
;MSENKQNIVDIDLSFTSKKCIRFDNDDNRVVYINTSDMTLFSRLSRVYPKLIECANQVATITKGIDTTTDDNIIEDIGLIGDRLVAIDTDMRDLIDEIFDAPVSKAAAPDGSMYDLFDGKFRFEYIITAMIGQYGNDLTAEFSKLKKQFNKNVSKYGKEL
;
A
#
# COMPACT_ATOMS: atom_id res chain seq x y z
N MET A 1 20.14 -39.51 -28.27
CA MET A 1 19.71 -38.25 -27.62
C MET A 1 19.81 -38.42 -26.13
N SER A 2 20.79 -37.80 -25.52
CA SER A 2 20.87 -37.75 -24.08
C SER A 2 19.86 -36.72 -23.59
N GLU A 3 18.76 -37.20 -23.01
CA GLU A 3 17.90 -36.32 -22.22
C GLU A 3 18.73 -35.78 -21.05
N ASN A 4 19.04 -34.50 -21.10
CA ASN A 4 19.57 -33.79 -19.93
C ASN A 4 18.47 -33.77 -18.87
N LYS A 5 18.41 -34.87 -18.09
CA LYS A 5 17.65 -34.85 -16.84
C LYS A 5 18.42 -33.95 -15.90
N GLN A 6 18.04 -32.65 -15.91
CA GLN A 6 18.50 -31.72 -14.89
C GLN A 6 18.07 -32.27 -13.54
N ASN A 7 19.01 -32.48 -12.64
CA ASN A 7 18.74 -32.80 -11.24
C ASN A 7 18.03 -31.56 -10.64
N ILE A 8 16.70 -31.57 -10.61
CA ILE A 8 15.92 -30.52 -10.03
C ILE A 8 15.64 -30.89 -8.57
N VAL A 9 15.99 -30.01 -7.67
CA VAL A 9 15.66 -30.10 -6.24
C VAL A 9 14.62 -29.03 -5.95
N ASP A 10 13.44 -29.44 -5.54
CA ASP A 10 12.39 -28.53 -5.11
C ASP A 10 12.56 -28.20 -3.62
N ILE A 11 12.60 -26.91 -3.31
CA ILE A 11 12.64 -26.42 -1.94
C ILE A 11 11.30 -25.73 -1.65
N ASP A 12 10.56 -26.24 -0.68
CA ASP A 12 9.30 -25.65 -0.29
C ASP A 12 9.51 -24.50 0.68
N LEU A 13 9.17 -23.29 0.23
CA LEU A 13 9.19 -22.05 1.02
C LEU A 13 7.78 -21.44 1.15
N SER A 14 6.75 -22.28 1.02
CA SER A 14 5.35 -21.84 1.04
C SER A 14 4.80 -21.51 2.44
N PHE A 15 5.66 -21.42 3.44
CA PHE A 15 5.28 -21.02 4.81
C PHE A 15 4.91 -19.53 4.93
N THR A 16 5.18 -18.72 3.89
CA THR A 16 4.73 -17.32 3.83
C THR A 16 3.29 -17.27 3.34
N SER A 17 2.33 -17.30 4.27
CA SER A 17 0.93 -17.16 3.93
C SER A 17 0.55 -15.69 3.78
N LYS A 18 -0.17 -15.37 2.70
CA LYS A 18 -0.79 -14.05 2.53
C LYS A 18 -1.99 -13.91 3.43
N LYS A 19 -2.11 -12.77 4.10
CA LYS A 19 -3.27 -12.39 4.89
C LYS A 19 -4.33 -11.77 3.99
N CYS A 20 -5.58 -12.17 4.17
CA CYS A 20 -6.70 -11.53 3.50
C CYS A 20 -7.14 -10.31 4.30
N ILE A 21 -7.11 -9.14 3.68
CA ILE A 21 -7.64 -7.89 4.25
C ILE A 21 -8.93 -7.56 3.52
N ARG A 22 -9.99 -7.33 4.30
CA ARG A 22 -11.30 -6.93 3.80
C ARG A 22 -11.59 -5.50 4.24
N PHE A 23 -12.09 -4.68 3.31
CA PHE A 23 -12.46 -3.30 3.56
C PHE A 23 -13.98 -3.16 3.73
N ASP A 24 -14.41 -2.42 4.75
CA ASP A 24 -15.80 -2.06 5.02
C ASP A 24 -16.77 -3.24 5.08
N ASN A 25 -16.32 -4.39 5.57
CA ASN A 25 -17.10 -5.65 5.64
C ASN A 25 -17.66 -6.13 4.31
N ASP A 26 -17.07 -5.73 3.20
CA ASP A 26 -17.51 -6.10 1.86
C ASP A 26 -16.63 -7.24 1.32
N ASP A 27 -17.24 -8.42 1.10
CA ASP A 27 -16.53 -9.60 0.62
C ASP A 27 -15.96 -9.45 -0.80
N ASN A 28 -16.44 -8.45 -1.56
CA ASN A 28 -15.91 -8.10 -2.88
C ASN A 28 -14.73 -7.12 -2.80
N ARG A 29 -14.43 -6.60 -1.62
CA ARG A 29 -13.37 -5.61 -1.39
C ARG A 29 -12.28 -6.21 -0.52
N VAL A 30 -11.60 -7.21 -1.07
CA VAL A 30 -10.53 -7.94 -0.38
C VAL A 30 -9.22 -7.87 -1.15
N VAL A 31 -8.13 -7.92 -0.42
CA VAL A 31 -6.78 -7.99 -0.96
C VAL A 31 -5.96 -8.99 -0.14
N TYR A 32 -5.09 -9.72 -0.81
CA TYR A 32 -4.19 -10.67 -0.17
C TYR A 32 -2.78 -10.11 -0.16
N ILE A 33 -2.21 -9.91 1.04
CA ILE A 33 -0.89 -9.32 1.22
C ILE A 33 -0.07 -10.10 2.24
N ASN A 34 1.24 -10.08 2.06
CA ASN A 34 2.19 -10.58 3.05
C ASN A 34 2.53 -9.45 4.03
N THR A 35 1.89 -9.46 5.19
CA THR A 35 2.09 -8.42 6.22
C THR A 35 3.42 -8.56 6.98
N SER A 36 4.20 -9.60 6.71
CA SER A 36 5.56 -9.80 7.25
C SER A 36 6.65 -9.29 6.30
N ASP A 37 6.28 -8.72 5.16
CA ASP A 37 7.22 -8.19 4.18
C ASP A 37 7.82 -6.87 4.65
N MET A 38 9.07 -6.94 5.13
CA MET A 38 9.80 -5.76 5.59
C MET A 38 10.28 -4.85 4.46
N THR A 39 10.27 -5.31 3.21
CA THR A 39 10.63 -4.47 2.06
C THR A 39 9.58 -3.40 1.77
N LEU A 40 8.40 -3.51 2.39
CA LEU A 40 7.38 -2.47 2.39
C LEU A 40 7.95 -1.10 2.76
N PHE A 41 8.79 -1.03 3.80
CA PHE A 41 9.32 0.25 4.29
C PHE A 41 10.23 0.92 3.27
N SER A 42 11.00 0.13 2.51
CA SER A 42 11.82 0.65 1.42
C SER A 42 10.96 1.18 0.27
N ARG A 43 9.91 0.45 -0.11
CA ARG A 43 8.97 0.90 -1.14
C ARG A 43 8.22 2.16 -0.70
N LEU A 44 7.75 2.18 0.54
CA LEU A 44 7.04 3.32 1.11
C LEU A 44 7.92 4.58 1.09
N SER A 45 9.17 4.47 1.53
CA SER A 45 10.14 5.57 1.52
C SER A 45 10.38 6.15 0.13
N ARG A 46 10.42 5.30 -0.89
CA ARG A 46 10.65 5.69 -2.28
C ARG A 46 9.41 6.27 -2.95
N VAL A 47 8.24 5.71 -2.67
CA VAL A 47 6.99 6.00 -3.39
C VAL A 47 6.17 7.10 -2.73
N TYR A 48 6.16 7.17 -1.40
CA TYR A 48 5.36 8.14 -0.66
C TYR A 48 5.59 9.60 -1.06
N PRO A 49 6.84 10.06 -1.30
CA PRO A 49 7.07 11.42 -1.81
C PRO A 49 6.38 11.71 -3.14
N LYS A 50 6.22 10.71 -4.01
CA LYS A 50 5.50 10.84 -5.28
C LYS A 50 3.99 11.03 -5.06
N LEU A 51 3.42 10.38 -4.06
CA LEU A 51 2.03 10.61 -3.65
C LEU A 51 1.81 12.03 -3.13
N ILE A 52 2.74 12.54 -2.34
CA ILE A 52 2.69 13.93 -1.85
C ILE A 52 2.76 14.91 -3.02
N GLU A 53 3.59 14.65 -4.02
CA GLU A 53 3.65 15.47 -5.24
C GLU A 53 2.32 15.47 -5.98
N CYS A 54 1.68 14.32 -6.14
CA CYS A 54 0.33 14.22 -6.71
C CYS A 54 -0.69 15.04 -5.91
N ALA A 55 -0.67 14.96 -4.59
CA ALA A 55 -1.55 15.72 -3.71
C ALA A 55 -1.33 17.23 -3.87
N ASN A 56 -0.09 17.68 -4.00
CA ASN A 56 0.24 19.08 -4.26
C ASN A 56 -0.28 19.56 -5.61
N GLN A 57 -0.24 18.71 -6.65
CA GLN A 57 -0.83 19.01 -7.96
C GLN A 57 -2.35 19.19 -7.85
N VAL A 58 -3.03 18.33 -7.10
CA VAL A 58 -4.48 18.46 -6.84
C VAL A 58 -4.78 19.78 -6.15
N ALA A 59 -4.02 20.15 -5.13
CA ALA A 59 -4.18 21.41 -4.41
C ALA A 59 -4.00 22.63 -5.33
N THR A 60 -3.02 22.59 -6.23
CA THR A 60 -2.77 23.64 -7.21
C THR A 60 -3.93 23.77 -8.21
N ILE A 61 -4.45 22.66 -8.71
CA ILE A 61 -5.58 22.64 -9.65
C ILE A 61 -6.84 23.20 -8.99
N THR A 62 -7.13 22.81 -7.75
CA THR A 62 -8.34 23.27 -7.02
C THR A 62 -8.28 24.76 -6.68
N LYS A 63 -7.10 25.32 -6.41
CA LYS A 63 -6.94 26.77 -6.24
C LYS A 63 -7.28 27.55 -7.50
N GLY A 64 -7.04 26.99 -8.67
CA GLY A 64 -7.40 27.62 -9.95
C GLY A 64 -8.90 27.71 -10.20
N ILE A 65 -9.71 26.88 -9.57
CA ILE A 65 -11.18 26.87 -9.73
C ILE A 65 -11.82 28.14 -9.15
N ASP A 66 -11.32 28.65 -8.04
CA ASP A 66 -11.87 29.83 -7.34
C ASP A 66 -11.71 31.12 -8.16
N THR A 67 -10.86 31.14 -9.18
CA THR A 67 -10.57 32.32 -10.02
C THR A 67 -11.25 32.29 -11.38
N THR A 68 -11.91 31.18 -11.76
CA THR A 68 -12.60 31.04 -13.05
C THR A 68 -14.01 31.61 -12.98
N THR A 69 -14.16 32.90 -13.31
CA THR A 69 -15.46 33.58 -13.46
C THR A 69 -15.83 33.81 -14.93
N ASP A 70 -15.18 33.14 -15.87
CA ASP A 70 -15.28 33.34 -17.31
C ASP A 70 -16.35 32.47 -18.01
N ASP A 71 -16.83 32.94 -19.18
CA ASP A 71 -17.80 32.28 -20.04
C ASP A 71 -17.34 30.89 -20.56
N ASN A 72 -16.06 30.54 -20.41
CA ASN A 72 -15.45 29.25 -20.79
C ASN A 72 -15.33 28.27 -19.63
N ILE A 73 -16.05 28.50 -18.54
CA ILE A 73 -15.95 27.70 -17.31
C ILE A 73 -16.20 26.20 -17.54
N ILE A 74 -17.07 25.85 -18.51
CA ILE A 74 -17.42 24.45 -18.81
C ILE A 74 -16.23 23.73 -19.48
N GLU A 75 -15.53 24.38 -20.41
CA GLU A 75 -14.34 23.81 -21.03
C GLU A 75 -13.20 23.66 -20.03
N ASP A 76 -13.00 24.66 -19.19
CA ASP A 76 -11.97 24.66 -18.14
C ASP A 76 -12.25 23.58 -17.10
N ILE A 77 -13.50 23.38 -16.70
CA ILE A 77 -13.91 22.30 -15.79
C ILE A 77 -13.66 20.93 -16.42
N GLY A 78 -13.93 20.77 -17.73
CA GLY A 78 -13.65 19.52 -18.44
C GLY A 78 -12.16 19.18 -18.44
N LEU A 79 -11.28 20.13 -18.72
CA LEU A 79 -9.85 19.95 -18.69
C LEU A 79 -9.34 19.65 -17.27
N ILE A 80 -9.85 20.35 -16.29
CA ILE A 80 -9.56 20.12 -14.87
C ILE A 80 -9.97 18.69 -14.47
N GLY A 81 -11.17 18.28 -14.84
CA GLY A 81 -11.68 16.94 -14.57
C GLY A 81 -10.79 15.85 -15.14
N ASP A 82 -10.35 15.99 -16.39
CA ASP A 82 -9.47 15.04 -17.06
C ASP A 82 -8.11 14.94 -16.36
N ARG A 83 -7.57 16.07 -15.94
CA ARG A 83 -6.30 16.10 -15.17
C ARG A 83 -6.44 15.43 -13.81
N LEU A 84 -7.55 15.67 -13.11
CA LEU A 84 -7.82 15.06 -11.82
C LEU A 84 -7.99 13.54 -11.94
N VAL A 85 -8.66 13.04 -12.98
CA VAL A 85 -8.78 11.61 -13.25
C VAL A 85 -7.40 10.98 -13.50
N ALA A 86 -6.55 11.63 -14.27
CA ALA A 86 -5.19 11.15 -14.54
C ALA A 86 -4.35 11.08 -13.25
N ILE A 87 -4.45 12.08 -12.39
CA ILE A 87 -3.75 12.08 -11.09
C ILE A 87 -4.25 10.95 -10.20
N ASP A 88 -5.56 10.69 -10.14
CA ASP A 88 -6.12 9.58 -9.37
C ASP A 88 -5.57 8.23 -9.85
N THR A 89 -5.51 8.03 -11.15
CA THR A 89 -4.91 6.83 -11.74
C THR A 89 -3.47 6.65 -11.29
N ASP A 90 -2.67 7.69 -11.37
CA ASP A 90 -1.26 7.67 -10.95
C ASP A 90 -1.13 7.36 -9.44
N MET A 91 -1.96 7.98 -8.62
CA MET A 91 -1.97 7.74 -7.17
C MET A 91 -2.34 6.30 -6.82
N ARG A 92 -3.32 5.72 -7.53
CA ARG A 92 -3.72 4.31 -7.34
C ARG A 92 -2.57 3.37 -7.68
N ASP A 93 -1.88 3.60 -8.78
CA ASP A 93 -0.72 2.81 -9.19
C ASP A 93 0.41 2.90 -8.15
N LEU A 94 0.64 4.08 -7.59
CA LEU A 94 1.65 4.29 -6.56
C LEU A 94 1.29 3.55 -5.25
N ILE A 95 0.04 3.58 -4.84
CA ILE A 95 -0.42 2.85 -3.65
C ILE A 95 -0.27 1.34 -3.85
N ASP A 96 -0.67 0.84 -5.00
CA ASP A 96 -0.56 -0.59 -5.32
C ASP A 96 0.92 -1.03 -5.40
N GLU A 97 1.82 -0.16 -5.86
CA GLU A 97 3.27 -0.39 -5.83
C GLU A 97 3.81 -0.51 -4.40
N ILE A 98 3.38 0.35 -3.48
CA ILE A 98 3.82 0.29 -2.06
C ILE A 98 3.50 -1.08 -1.46
N PHE A 99 2.31 -1.59 -1.66
CA PHE A 99 1.84 -2.82 -1.02
C PHE A 99 2.04 -4.07 -1.88
N ASP A 100 2.51 -3.89 -3.11
CA ASP A 100 2.65 -4.98 -4.10
C ASP A 100 1.36 -5.81 -4.23
N ALA A 101 0.24 -5.13 -4.27
CA ALA A 101 -1.10 -5.72 -4.31
C ALA A 101 -2.13 -4.67 -4.76
N PRO A 102 -3.29 -5.06 -5.31
CA PRO A 102 -4.33 -4.13 -5.78
C PRO A 102 -5.14 -3.53 -4.61
N VAL A 103 -4.47 -2.81 -3.73
CA VAL A 103 -5.07 -2.22 -2.52
C VAL A 103 -6.01 -1.07 -2.86
N SER A 104 -5.65 -0.21 -3.82
CA SER A 104 -6.41 1.01 -4.11
C SER A 104 -7.84 0.73 -4.55
N LYS A 105 -8.04 -0.25 -5.41
CA LYS A 105 -9.38 -0.64 -5.90
C LYS A 105 -10.21 -1.30 -4.79
N ALA A 106 -9.61 -2.16 -4.00
CA ALA A 106 -10.29 -2.83 -2.89
C ALA A 106 -10.67 -1.84 -1.78
N ALA A 107 -9.78 -0.93 -1.43
CA ALA A 107 -10.00 0.07 -0.38
C ALA A 107 -10.98 1.17 -0.82
N ALA A 108 -10.95 1.57 -2.09
CA ALA A 108 -11.80 2.63 -2.63
C ALA A 108 -12.22 2.33 -4.06
N PRO A 109 -13.24 1.46 -4.25
CA PRO A 109 -13.76 1.16 -5.58
C PRO A 109 -14.39 2.37 -6.25
N ASP A 110 -14.95 3.29 -5.46
CA ASP A 110 -15.57 4.53 -5.90
C ASP A 110 -14.80 5.73 -5.33
N GLY A 111 -14.92 6.88 -6.00
CA GLY A 111 -14.25 8.11 -5.57
C GLY A 111 -12.79 8.17 -6.02
N SER A 112 -12.03 9.06 -5.41
CA SER A 112 -10.63 9.31 -5.73
C SER A 112 -9.72 9.12 -4.50
N MET A 113 -8.43 8.91 -4.77
CA MET A 113 -7.40 8.83 -3.72
C MET A 113 -7.19 10.17 -3.01
N TYR A 114 -7.56 11.28 -3.65
CA TYR A 114 -7.45 12.63 -3.10
C TYR A 114 -8.78 13.18 -2.56
N ASP A 115 -9.85 12.38 -2.44
CA ASP A 115 -11.03 12.81 -1.72
C ASP A 115 -10.68 13.17 -0.28
N LEU A 116 -11.28 14.24 0.22
CA LEU A 116 -10.97 14.77 1.54
C LEU A 116 -12.03 14.35 2.57
N PHE A 117 -11.55 13.85 3.69
CA PHE A 117 -12.36 13.48 4.84
C PHE A 117 -11.68 14.03 6.10
N ASP A 118 -12.34 14.95 6.77
CA ASP A 118 -11.82 15.56 8.00
C ASP A 118 -10.39 16.14 7.84
N GLY A 119 -10.18 16.84 6.73
CA GLY A 119 -8.92 17.51 6.41
C GLY A 119 -7.78 16.62 5.95
N LYS A 120 -8.03 15.34 5.72
CA LYS A 120 -7.04 14.39 5.21
C LYS A 120 -7.51 13.75 3.91
N PHE A 121 -6.56 13.43 3.05
CA PHE A 121 -6.82 12.70 1.82
C PHE A 121 -7.13 11.23 2.09
N ARG A 122 -7.99 10.64 1.25
CA ARG A 122 -8.32 9.21 1.32
C ARG A 122 -7.08 8.33 1.35
N PHE A 123 -6.07 8.61 0.54
CA PHE A 123 -4.86 7.79 0.50
C PHE A 123 -4.12 7.76 1.84
N GLU A 124 -4.17 8.83 2.62
CA GLU A 124 -3.54 8.87 3.95
C GLU A 124 -4.22 7.90 4.92
N TYR A 125 -5.53 7.80 4.87
CA TYR A 125 -6.28 6.83 5.68
C TYR A 125 -5.97 5.39 5.28
N ILE A 126 -5.90 5.12 3.97
CA ILE A 126 -5.59 3.77 3.45
C ILE A 126 -4.19 3.35 3.89
N ILE A 127 -3.18 4.19 3.67
CA ILE A 127 -1.80 3.88 4.03
C ILE A 127 -1.66 3.69 5.53
N THR A 128 -2.25 4.57 6.35
CA THR A 128 -2.20 4.45 7.81
C THR A 128 -2.82 3.14 8.30
N ALA A 129 -3.99 2.77 7.79
CA ALA A 129 -4.66 1.53 8.15
C ALA A 129 -3.85 0.29 7.75
N MET A 130 -3.30 0.30 6.54
CA MET A 130 -2.49 -0.80 6.02
C MET A 130 -1.18 -0.96 6.79
N ILE A 131 -0.46 0.14 7.06
CA ILE A 131 0.77 0.12 7.85
C ILE A 131 0.50 -0.39 9.26
N GLY A 132 -0.65 -0.06 9.84
CA GLY A 132 -1.08 -0.59 11.13
C GLY A 132 -1.15 -2.11 11.16
N GLN A 133 -1.63 -2.74 10.09
CA GLN A 133 -1.66 -4.21 9.97
C GLN A 133 -0.24 -4.80 9.90
N TYR A 134 0.64 -4.21 9.08
CA TYR A 134 2.05 -4.64 9.02
C TYR A 134 2.73 -4.50 10.37
N GLY A 135 2.54 -3.38 11.06
CA GLY A 135 3.13 -3.14 12.37
C GLY A 135 2.70 -4.15 13.41
N ASN A 136 1.41 -4.48 13.47
CA ASN A 136 0.87 -5.46 14.40
C ASN A 136 1.43 -6.86 14.14
N ASP A 137 1.46 -7.28 12.89
CA ASP A 137 1.93 -8.62 12.52
C ASP A 137 3.45 -8.76 12.70
N LEU A 138 4.22 -7.74 12.34
CA LEU A 138 5.68 -7.72 12.58
C LEU A 138 6.01 -7.73 14.07
N THR A 139 5.29 -6.98 14.88
CA THR A 139 5.45 -6.98 16.34
C THR A 139 5.21 -8.38 16.93
N ALA A 140 4.17 -9.07 16.47
CA ALA A 140 3.87 -10.43 16.89
C ALA A 140 5.00 -11.41 16.51
N GLU A 141 5.53 -11.31 15.27
CA GLU A 141 6.63 -12.15 14.81
C GLU A 141 7.93 -11.87 15.58
N PHE A 142 8.26 -10.61 15.81
CA PHE A 142 9.45 -10.25 16.62
C PHE A 142 9.32 -10.70 18.07
N SER A 143 8.13 -10.71 18.65
CA SER A 143 7.88 -11.24 20.00
C SER A 143 8.17 -12.74 20.06
N LYS A 144 7.76 -13.50 19.06
CA LYS A 144 8.08 -14.93 18.95
C LYS A 144 9.59 -15.16 18.83
N LEU A 145 10.25 -14.38 17.99
CA LEU A 145 11.68 -14.43 17.78
C LEU A 145 12.44 -14.14 19.07
N LYS A 146 12.04 -13.11 19.83
CA LYS A 146 12.64 -12.74 21.11
C LYS A 146 12.51 -13.85 22.15
N LYS A 147 11.32 -14.47 22.26
CA LYS A 147 11.12 -15.61 23.16
C LYS A 147 12.02 -16.78 22.81
N GLN A 148 12.16 -17.08 21.54
CA GLN A 148 13.02 -18.17 21.06
C GLN A 148 14.49 -17.86 21.30
N PHE A 149 14.93 -16.62 21.08
CA PHE A 149 16.27 -16.16 21.37
C PHE A 149 16.61 -16.26 22.86
N ASN A 150 15.73 -15.77 23.74
CA ASN A 150 15.90 -15.86 25.19
C ASN A 150 15.99 -17.31 25.67
N LYS A 151 15.18 -18.21 25.10
CA LYS A 151 15.23 -19.64 25.40
C LYS A 151 16.57 -20.26 25.02
N ASN A 152 17.12 -19.91 23.85
CA ASN A 152 18.42 -20.38 23.39
C ASN A 152 19.56 -19.84 24.26
N VAL A 153 19.54 -18.56 24.60
CA VAL A 153 20.52 -17.94 25.49
C VAL A 153 20.51 -18.59 26.88
N SER A 154 19.33 -18.83 27.44
CA SER A 154 19.17 -19.53 28.71
C SER A 154 19.72 -20.95 28.67
N LYS A 155 19.53 -21.67 27.55
CA LYS A 155 20.06 -23.02 27.33
C LYS A 155 21.59 -23.03 27.30
N TYR A 156 22.21 -22.11 26.57
CA TYR A 156 23.68 -22.02 26.44
C TYR A 156 24.33 -21.40 27.67
N GLY A 157 23.66 -20.51 28.38
CA GLY A 157 24.14 -19.89 29.61
C GLY A 157 24.28 -20.88 30.78
N LYS A 158 23.60 -22.02 30.76
CA LYS A 158 23.66 -23.05 31.79
C LYS A 158 24.87 -24.05 31.60
N GLU A 159 25.47 -24.00 30.43
CA GLU A 159 26.62 -24.87 30.10
C GLU A 159 27.97 -24.21 30.38
N LEU A 160 27.95 -22.97 30.84
CA LEU A 160 29.12 -22.23 31.29
C LEU A 160 29.23 -22.30 32.82
#